data_3fcd686298bec13c263fa3155ce1cb52
#
_entry.id   3fcd686298bec13c263fa3155ce1cb52
#
_cell.length_a   1.000
_cell.length_b   1.000
_cell.length_c   1.000
_cell.angle_alpha   90.00
_cell.angle_beta   90.00
_cell.angle_gamma   90.00
#
_symmetry.space_group_name_H-M   'P 1'
#
loop_
_entity.id
_entity.type
_entity.pdbx_description
1 polymer ?
#
loop_
_entity_poly.entity_id
_entity_poly.type
_entity_poly.pdbx_seq_one_letter_code
_entity_poly.pdbx_strand_id
1 'polypeptide(L)'
;MHRKPITKNIFLIGMPGAGKSTIGKILSENLFLPFYDADIYLEFSIGKSISSLFIQGEDIFRDIETEILKKLVLKKAIIATGGGVIVRKENRELLKKEGFVFFIDRKIEDIKKDIQKEYRPLLRKGVSLESLYEERFPLYKEVADFHILNKVRISEVIDEIQEKIKQLHILQKV
;
A
#
# COMPACT_ATOMS: atom_id res chain seq x y z
N MET A 1 -0.15 21.55 16.76
CA MET A 1 0.63 20.32 16.95
C MET A 1 1.59 20.17 15.77
N HIS A 2 2.90 20.18 16.01
CA HIS A 2 3.87 20.07 14.92
C HIS A 2 3.96 18.61 14.43
N ARG A 3 3.83 18.41 13.12
CA ARG A 3 4.07 17.08 12.51
C ARG A 3 5.54 16.71 12.71
N LYS A 4 5.80 15.51 13.22
CA LYS A 4 7.16 15.01 13.35
C LYS A 4 7.72 14.76 11.95
N PRO A 5 8.89 15.31 11.59
CA PRO A 5 9.52 14.97 10.31
C PRO A 5 9.98 13.52 10.31
N ILE A 6 9.76 12.81 9.20
CA ILE A 6 10.33 11.47 8.98
C ILE A 6 11.42 11.53 7.91
N THR A 7 12.42 10.68 8.07
CA THR A 7 13.57 10.64 7.15
C THR A 7 13.31 9.78 5.92
N LYS A 8 12.46 8.76 6.05
CA LYS A 8 12.09 7.82 4.99
C LYS A 8 10.58 7.63 4.96
N ASN A 9 10.04 7.23 3.80
CA ASN A 9 8.63 6.86 3.69
C ASN A 9 8.33 5.57 4.46
N ILE A 10 7.05 5.38 4.79
CA ILE A 10 6.48 4.14 5.32
C ILE A 10 5.50 3.64 4.28
N PHE A 11 5.85 2.56 3.59
CA PHE A 11 4.98 1.96 2.58
C PHE A 11 4.16 0.83 3.17
N LEU A 12 2.85 0.83 2.90
CA LEU A 12 1.95 -0.26 3.21
C LEU A 12 1.61 -0.97 1.89
N ILE A 13 2.10 -2.19 1.72
CA ILE A 13 1.84 -3.04 0.56
C ILE A 13 0.96 -4.23 0.96
N GLY A 14 0.37 -4.92 0.00
CA GLY A 14 -0.46 -6.11 0.23
C GLY A 14 -1.66 -6.17 -0.72
N MET A 15 -2.42 -7.25 -0.62
CA MET A 15 -3.57 -7.50 -1.48
C MET A 15 -4.60 -6.37 -1.46
N PRO A 16 -5.39 -6.19 -2.54
CA PRO A 16 -6.60 -5.39 -2.47
C PRO A 16 -7.51 -5.89 -1.34
N GLY A 17 -8.01 -4.97 -0.50
CA GLY A 17 -8.83 -5.35 0.67
C GLY A 17 -8.05 -5.78 1.90
N ALA A 18 -6.71 -5.72 1.89
CA ALA A 18 -5.90 -6.07 3.06
C ALA A 18 -5.97 -5.05 4.21
N GLY A 19 -6.62 -3.90 4.04
CA GLY A 19 -6.79 -2.89 5.09
C GLY A 19 -5.73 -1.78 5.09
N LYS A 20 -4.89 -1.67 4.07
CA LYS A 20 -3.79 -0.69 3.98
C LYS A 20 -4.23 0.76 4.21
N SER A 21 -5.29 1.19 3.53
CA SER A 21 -5.79 2.58 3.63
C SER A 21 -6.31 2.89 5.03
N THR A 22 -7.03 1.96 5.66
CA THR A 22 -7.55 2.11 7.03
C THR A 22 -6.40 2.17 8.02
N ILE A 23 -5.46 1.22 7.94
CA ILE A 23 -4.27 1.16 8.78
C ILE A 23 -3.44 2.44 8.61
N GLY A 24 -3.21 2.88 7.36
CA GLY A 24 -2.42 4.07 7.06
C GLY A 24 -3.02 5.35 7.64
N LYS A 25 -4.34 5.53 7.61
CA LYS A 25 -5.03 6.66 8.22
C LYS A 25 -4.85 6.68 9.73
N ILE A 26 -5.09 5.55 10.41
CA ILE A 26 -4.95 5.46 11.88
C ILE A 26 -3.49 5.72 12.29
N LEU A 27 -2.51 5.14 11.59
CA LEU A 27 -1.09 5.39 11.84
C LEU A 27 -0.72 6.87 11.64
N SER A 28 -1.27 7.51 10.61
CA SER A 28 -1.07 8.93 10.33
C SER A 28 -1.55 9.82 11.46
N GLU A 29 -2.74 9.53 11.99
CA GLU A 29 -3.33 10.25 13.13
C GLU A 29 -2.49 10.04 14.41
N ASN A 30 -2.14 8.79 14.72
CA ASN A 30 -1.39 8.45 15.94
C ASN A 30 0.05 9.00 15.93
N LEU A 31 0.69 9.03 14.75
CA LEU A 31 2.08 9.45 14.61
C LEU A 31 2.24 10.91 14.17
N PHE A 32 1.13 11.61 13.87
CA PHE A 32 1.12 12.96 13.31
C PHE A 32 1.94 13.08 12.01
N LEU A 33 1.86 12.05 11.13
CA LEU A 33 2.54 12.00 9.86
C LEU A 33 1.58 12.26 8.68
N PRO A 34 2.05 12.77 7.54
CA PRO A 34 1.25 12.81 6.32
C PRO A 34 0.86 11.41 5.87
N PHE A 35 -0.34 11.28 5.28
CA PHE A 35 -0.83 10.05 4.69
C PHE A 35 -1.26 10.26 3.25
N TYR A 36 -0.91 9.32 2.39
CA TYR A 36 -1.38 9.25 1.01
C TYR A 36 -1.86 7.84 0.68
N ASP A 37 -3.05 7.76 0.11
CA ASP A 37 -3.52 6.56 -0.60
C ASP A 37 -3.14 6.72 -2.07
N ALA A 38 -2.33 5.82 -2.60
CA ALA A 38 -1.78 5.94 -3.94
C ALA A 38 -2.85 5.82 -5.03
N ASP A 39 -3.88 4.98 -4.81
CA ASP A 39 -4.99 4.82 -5.74
C ASP A 39 -5.82 6.11 -5.81
N ILE A 40 -6.17 6.69 -4.66
CA ILE A 40 -6.89 7.97 -4.59
C ILE A 40 -6.05 9.11 -5.20
N TYR A 41 -4.76 9.16 -4.87
CA TYR A 41 -3.85 10.19 -5.41
C TYR A 41 -3.72 10.08 -6.92
N LEU A 42 -3.68 8.86 -7.48
CA LEU A 42 -3.65 8.59 -8.90
C LEU A 42 -4.90 9.13 -9.60
N GLU A 43 -6.10 8.72 -9.13
CA GLU A 43 -7.36 9.14 -9.72
C GLU A 43 -7.53 10.66 -9.68
N PHE A 44 -7.18 11.29 -8.56
CA PHE A 44 -7.19 12.75 -8.42
C PHE A 44 -6.24 13.45 -9.39
N SER A 45 -5.00 12.92 -9.51
CA SER A 45 -3.95 13.55 -10.35
C SER A 45 -4.23 13.43 -11.84
N ILE A 46 -4.87 12.36 -12.27
CA ILE A 46 -5.15 12.06 -13.69
C ILE A 46 -6.55 12.53 -14.11
N GLY A 47 -7.47 12.71 -13.16
CA GLY A 47 -8.87 13.01 -13.43
C GLY A 47 -9.64 11.85 -14.06
N LYS A 48 -9.17 10.61 -13.89
CA LYS A 48 -9.80 9.39 -14.41
C LYS A 48 -9.80 8.30 -13.35
N SER A 49 -10.85 7.46 -13.36
CA SER A 49 -10.90 6.29 -12.48
C SER A 49 -9.90 5.21 -12.89
N ILE A 50 -9.37 4.46 -11.93
CA ILE A 50 -8.51 3.29 -12.17
C ILE A 50 -9.22 2.30 -13.12
N SER A 51 -10.53 2.07 -12.93
CA SER A 51 -11.31 1.21 -13.81
C SER A 51 -11.28 1.68 -15.27
N SER A 52 -11.36 2.99 -15.52
CA SER A 52 -11.30 3.53 -16.88
C SER A 52 -9.92 3.41 -17.51
N LEU A 53 -8.85 3.49 -16.72
CA LEU A 53 -7.48 3.27 -17.17
C LEU A 53 -7.24 1.81 -17.55
N PHE A 54 -7.75 0.86 -16.75
CA PHE A 54 -7.66 -0.57 -17.07
C PHE A 54 -8.40 -0.97 -18.36
N ILE A 55 -9.48 -0.25 -18.74
CA ILE A 55 -10.16 -0.45 -20.02
C ILE A 55 -9.25 -0.07 -21.19
N GLN A 56 -8.40 0.94 -21.01
CA GLN A 56 -7.43 1.35 -22.05
C GLN A 56 -6.27 0.36 -22.17
N GLY A 57 -5.96 -0.38 -21.11
CA GLY A 57 -4.91 -1.41 -21.06
C GLY A 57 -4.23 -1.45 -19.70
N GLU A 58 -3.90 -2.65 -19.23
CA GLU A 58 -3.21 -2.79 -17.94
C GLU A 58 -1.83 -2.14 -17.95
N ASP A 59 -1.08 -2.25 -19.05
CA ASP A 59 0.25 -1.65 -19.17
C ASP A 59 0.19 -0.12 -19.06
N ILE A 60 -0.81 0.53 -19.66
CA ILE A 60 -1.05 1.98 -19.54
C ILE A 60 -1.29 2.35 -18.07
N PHE A 61 -2.13 1.60 -17.37
CA PHE A 61 -2.35 1.80 -15.95
C PHE A 61 -1.05 1.65 -15.15
N ARG A 62 -0.25 0.60 -15.43
CA ARG A 62 1.02 0.35 -14.74
C ARG A 62 2.06 1.44 -14.97
N ASP A 63 2.12 2.02 -16.16
CA ASP A 63 2.97 3.17 -16.44
C ASP A 63 2.59 4.36 -15.55
N ILE A 64 1.30 4.67 -15.48
CA ILE A 64 0.77 5.74 -14.64
C ILE A 64 1.01 5.45 -13.15
N GLU A 65 0.77 4.22 -12.70
CA GLU A 65 1.01 3.78 -11.31
C GLU A 65 2.47 4.02 -10.91
N THR A 66 3.42 3.70 -11.79
CA THR A 66 4.86 3.93 -11.58
C THR A 66 5.18 5.42 -11.48
N GLU A 67 4.66 6.24 -12.38
CA GLU A 67 4.88 7.70 -12.33
C GLU A 67 4.28 8.35 -11.08
N ILE A 68 3.14 7.89 -10.63
CA ILE A 68 2.53 8.32 -9.36
C ILE A 68 3.40 7.91 -8.16
N LEU A 69 3.91 6.67 -8.16
CA LEU A 69 4.81 6.22 -7.10
C LEU A 69 6.07 7.09 -7.02
N LYS A 70 6.69 7.45 -8.16
CA LYS A 70 7.84 8.36 -8.23
C LYS A 70 7.55 9.73 -7.61
N LYS A 71 6.33 10.24 -7.75
CA LYS A 71 5.91 11.50 -7.09
C LYS A 71 5.69 11.32 -5.59
N LEU A 72 5.08 10.21 -5.20
CA LEU A 72 4.74 9.94 -3.79
C LEU A 72 5.98 9.71 -2.93
N VAL A 73 7.02 9.06 -3.44
CA VAL A 73 8.25 8.80 -2.66
C VAL A 73 8.96 10.08 -2.19
N LEU A 74 8.70 11.21 -2.84
CA LEU A 74 9.24 12.51 -2.44
C LEU A 74 8.51 13.14 -1.24
N LYS A 75 7.37 12.59 -0.82
CA LYS A 75 6.49 13.21 0.19
C LYS A 75 6.92 12.99 1.62
N LYS A 76 7.76 12.01 1.91
CA LYS A 76 8.13 11.60 3.27
C LYS A 76 6.87 11.41 4.14
N ALA A 77 6.16 10.33 3.87
CA ALA A 77 4.81 10.09 4.37
C ALA A 77 4.56 8.60 4.65
N ILE A 78 3.41 8.29 5.23
CA ILE A 78 2.80 6.96 5.20
C ILE A 78 2.05 6.86 3.86
N ILE A 79 2.36 5.82 3.08
CA ILE A 79 1.80 5.64 1.73
C ILE A 79 1.18 4.25 1.64
N ALA A 80 -0.14 4.19 1.51
CA ALA A 80 -0.85 2.97 1.17
C ALA A 80 -0.84 2.81 -0.36
N THR A 81 -0.26 1.71 -0.85
CA THR A 81 -0.10 1.46 -2.28
C THR A 81 -1.26 0.66 -2.87
N GLY A 82 -1.42 0.71 -4.18
CA GLY A 82 -2.25 -0.24 -4.91
C GLY A 82 -1.73 -1.67 -4.76
N GLY A 83 -2.64 -2.66 -4.79
CA GLY A 83 -2.25 -4.07 -4.58
C GLY A 83 -1.33 -4.66 -5.66
N GLY A 84 -1.25 -4.03 -6.83
CA GLY A 84 -0.40 -4.48 -7.93
C GLY A 84 0.90 -3.69 -8.10
N VAL A 85 1.20 -2.75 -7.21
CA VAL A 85 2.40 -1.91 -7.31
C VAL A 85 3.70 -2.72 -7.39
N ILE A 86 3.71 -3.91 -6.79
CA ILE A 86 4.87 -4.82 -6.74
C ILE A 86 5.10 -5.62 -8.04
N VAL A 87 4.17 -5.60 -8.98
CA VAL A 87 4.27 -6.38 -10.22
C VAL A 87 5.48 -5.92 -11.04
N ARG A 88 5.70 -4.62 -11.15
CA ARG A 88 6.88 -4.08 -11.84
C ARG A 88 8.12 -4.10 -10.95
N LYS A 89 9.22 -4.63 -11.47
CA LYS A 89 10.52 -4.67 -10.78
C LYS A 89 10.99 -3.27 -10.38
N GLU A 90 10.85 -2.30 -11.28
CA GLU A 90 11.18 -0.89 -11.05
C GLU A 90 10.49 -0.34 -9.78
N ASN A 91 9.22 -0.63 -9.59
CA ASN A 91 8.49 -0.20 -8.38
C ASN A 91 9.03 -0.88 -7.12
N ARG A 92 9.37 -2.17 -7.20
CA ARG A 92 9.94 -2.90 -6.07
C ARG A 92 11.28 -2.30 -5.63
N GLU A 93 12.15 -1.98 -6.58
CA GLU A 93 13.42 -1.32 -6.33
C GLU A 93 13.23 0.08 -5.70
N LEU A 94 12.27 0.84 -6.21
CA LEU A 94 11.94 2.17 -5.70
C LEU A 94 11.42 2.13 -4.26
N LEU A 95 10.52 1.21 -3.95
CA LEU A 95 9.98 1.02 -2.60
C LEU A 95 11.11 0.72 -1.59
N LYS A 96 11.99 -0.24 -1.91
CA LYS A 96 13.12 -0.62 -1.06
C LYS A 96 14.10 0.54 -0.83
N LYS A 97 14.36 1.33 -1.85
CA LYS A 97 15.29 2.45 -1.78
C LYS A 97 14.73 3.61 -0.94
N GLU A 98 13.46 3.96 -1.13
CA GLU A 98 12.88 5.21 -0.67
C GLU A 98 12.14 5.12 0.68
N GLY A 99 12.02 3.91 1.26
CA GLY A 99 11.32 3.78 2.53
C GLY A 99 11.48 2.45 3.21
N PHE A 100 10.66 2.24 4.23
CA PHE A 100 10.45 0.97 4.90
C PHE A 100 9.13 0.38 4.46
N VAL A 101 9.14 -0.89 4.11
CA VAL A 101 8.02 -1.57 3.48
C VAL A 101 7.37 -2.54 4.45
N PHE A 102 6.12 -2.30 4.77
CA PHE A 102 5.28 -3.15 5.61
C PHE A 102 4.31 -3.92 4.72
N PHE A 103 4.44 -5.22 4.64
CA PHE A 103 3.49 -6.10 3.99
C PHE A 103 2.33 -6.39 4.93
N ILE A 104 1.16 -5.85 4.62
CA ILE A 104 -0.09 -6.11 5.34
C ILE A 104 -0.73 -7.34 4.72
N ASP A 105 -0.64 -8.46 5.42
CA ASP A 105 -1.14 -9.76 4.98
C ASP A 105 -2.44 -10.09 5.70
N ARG A 106 -3.53 -10.21 4.93
CA ARG A 106 -4.85 -10.56 5.41
C ARG A 106 -5.32 -11.84 4.76
N LYS A 107 -5.99 -12.71 5.52
CA LYS A 107 -6.53 -13.96 4.99
C LYS A 107 -7.49 -13.69 3.83
N ILE A 108 -7.36 -14.48 2.77
CA ILE A 108 -8.19 -14.34 1.55
C ILE A 108 -9.68 -14.49 1.87
N GLU A 109 -10.04 -15.38 2.79
CA GLU A 109 -11.43 -15.59 3.21
C GLU A 109 -12.04 -14.33 3.84
N ASP A 110 -11.25 -13.57 4.60
CA ASP A 110 -11.70 -12.31 5.21
C ASP A 110 -11.73 -11.17 4.20
N ILE A 111 -10.79 -11.14 3.26
CA ILE A 111 -10.84 -10.20 2.14
C ILE A 111 -12.10 -10.42 1.29
N LYS A 112 -12.46 -11.68 1.02
CA LYS A 112 -13.65 -12.02 0.22
C LYS A 112 -14.96 -11.54 0.82
N LYS A 113 -15.07 -11.53 2.16
CA LYS A 113 -16.26 -11.04 2.85
C LYS A 113 -16.48 -9.56 2.64
N ASP A 114 -15.39 -8.79 2.59
CA ASP A 114 -15.43 -7.33 2.59
C ASP A 114 -15.32 -6.70 1.19
N ILE A 115 -14.83 -7.46 0.20
CA ILE A 115 -14.58 -6.92 -1.13
C ILE A 115 -15.86 -6.86 -1.97
N GLN A 116 -16.22 -5.67 -2.41
CA GLN A 116 -17.22 -5.48 -3.46
C GLN A 116 -16.52 -5.62 -4.83
N LYS A 117 -16.87 -6.68 -5.57
CA LYS A 117 -16.26 -7.03 -6.87
C LYS A 117 -16.30 -5.87 -7.88
N GLU A 118 -17.30 -4.99 -7.77
CA GLU A 118 -17.52 -3.87 -8.68
C GLU A 118 -16.39 -2.86 -8.74
N TYR A 119 -15.60 -2.76 -7.67
CA TYR A 119 -14.51 -1.79 -7.57
C TYR A 119 -13.12 -2.35 -7.90
N ARG A 120 -13.02 -3.61 -8.42
CA ARG A 120 -11.73 -4.26 -8.68
C ARG A 120 -11.64 -4.74 -10.13
N PRO A 121 -10.92 -4.00 -11.01
CA PRO A 121 -10.88 -4.29 -12.46
C PRO A 121 -10.43 -5.71 -12.81
N LEU A 122 -9.42 -6.26 -12.10
CA LEU A 122 -8.94 -7.62 -12.37
C LEU A 122 -9.94 -8.69 -11.95
N LEU A 123 -10.66 -8.50 -10.84
CA LEU A 123 -11.69 -9.43 -10.42
C LEU A 123 -12.89 -9.43 -11.36
N ARG A 124 -13.18 -8.29 -12.01
CA ARG A 124 -14.19 -8.20 -13.10
C ARG A 124 -13.77 -9.03 -14.33
N LYS A 125 -12.47 -9.16 -14.61
CA LYS A 125 -11.95 -9.99 -15.70
C LYS A 125 -11.93 -11.49 -15.35
N GLY A 126 -12.51 -11.91 -14.21
CA GLY A 126 -12.59 -13.31 -13.82
C GLY A 126 -11.34 -13.86 -13.13
N VAL A 127 -10.37 -13.03 -12.81
CA VAL A 127 -9.19 -13.44 -12.03
C VAL A 127 -9.60 -13.61 -10.56
N SER A 128 -9.29 -14.76 -9.97
CA SER A 128 -9.63 -15.03 -8.56
C SER A 128 -8.68 -14.32 -7.60
N LEU A 129 -9.15 -14.04 -6.38
CA LEU A 129 -8.29 -13.48 -5.32
C LEU A 129 -7.16 -14.44 -4.95
N GLU A 130 -7.44 -15.74 -4.97
CA GLU A 130 -6.47 -16.79 -4.69
C GLU A 130 -5.33 -16.76 -5.71
N SER A 131 -5.67 -16.74 -7.00
CA SER A 131 -4.69 -16.68 -8.08
C SER A 131 -3.83 -15.43 -7.98
N LEU A 132 -4.44 -14.27 -7.70
CA LEU A 132 -3.70 -13.03 -7.47
C LEU A 132 -2.78 -13.11 -6.24
N TYR A 133 -3.23 -13.78 -5.18
CA TYR A 133 -2.42 -13.93 -3.98
C TYR A 133 -1.22 -14.85 -4.24
N GLU A 134 -1.43 -16.00 -4.86
CA GLU A 134 -0.35 -16.94 -5.21
C GLU A 134 0.73 -16.29 -6.09
N GLU A 135 0.31 -15.49 -7.08
CA GLU A 135 1.22 -14.75 -7.95
C GLU A 135 1.99 -13.66 -7.19
N ARG A 136 1.31 -12.90 -6.30
CA ARG A 136 1.86 -11.68 -5.70
C ARG A 136 2.54 -11.89 -4.37
N PHE A 137 2.18 -12.93 -3.63
CA PHE A 137 2.74 -13.18 -2.30
C PHE A 137 4.28 -13.26 -2.29
N PRO A 138 4.94 -13.98 -3.22
CA PRO A 138 6.40 -13.98 -3.28
C PRO A 138 6.99 -12.59 -3.52
N LEU A 139 6.34 -11.75 -4.34
CA LEU A 139 6.78 -10.39 -4.64
C LEU A 139 6.59 -9.46 -3.43
N TYR A 140 5.48 -9.60 -2.69
CA TYR A 140 5.32 -8.86 -1.43
C TYR A 140 6.43 -9.23 -0.43
N LYS A 141 6.74 -10.51 -0.28
CA LYS A 141 7.79 -10.97 0.62
C LYS A 141 9.20 -10.53 0.20
N GLU A 142 9.46 -10.47 -1.11
CA GLU A 142 10.74 -9.97 -1.66
C GLU A 142 11.00 -8.50 -1.26
N VAL A 143 9.95 -7.70 -1.22
CA VAL A 143 10.06 -6.23 -1.02
C VAL A 143 9.95 -5.83 0.44
N ALA A 144 9.22 -6.60 1.24
CA ALA A 144 8.88 -6.25 2.60
C ALA A 144 10.07 -6.30 3.57
N ASP A 145 10.25 -5.23 4.36
CA ASP A 145 11.09 -5.23 5.54
C ASP A 145 10.36 -5.91 6.72
N PHE A 146 9.03 -5.79 6.77
CA PHE A 146 8.18 -6.36 7.82
C PHE A 146 6.95 -7.02 7.23
N HIS A 147 6.66 -8.23 7.69
CA HIS A 147 5.44 -8.98 7.36
C HIS A 147 4.47 -8.89 8.54
N ILE A 148 3.37 -8.20 8.35
CA ILE A 148 2.35 -7.92 9.37
C ILE A 148 1.08 -8.68 9.05
N LEU A 149 0.69 -9.59 9.94
CA LEU A 149 -0.57 -10.32 9.79
C LEU A 149 -1.74 -9.45 10.26
N ASN A 150 -2.60 -9.05 9.33
CA ASN A 150 -3.84 -8.32 9.67
C ASN A 150 -4.89 -9.30 10.21
N LYS A 151 -4.86 -9.51 11.52
CA LYS A 151 -5.78 -10.34 12.28
C LYS A 151 -7.05 -9.54 12.65
N VAL A 152 -7.91 -10.18 13.47
CA VAL A 152 -9.25 -9.68 13.84
C VAL A 152 -9.24 -8.29 14.49
N ARG A 153 -8.21 -7.94 15.26
CA ARG A 153 -8.13 -6.66 15.96
C ARG A 153 -7.15 -5.71 15.29
N ILE A 154 -7.69 -4.70 14.63
CA ILE A 154 -6.89 -3.69 13.96
C ILE A 154 -5.96 -2.93 14.91
N SER A 155 -6.35 -2.75 16.19
CA SER A 155 -5.51 -2.11 17.21
C SER A 155 -4.18 -2.84 17.40
N GLU A 156 -4.19 -4.18 17.46
CA GLU A 156 -2.98 -5.00 17.60
C GLU A 156 -2.03 -4.82 16.40
N VAL A 157 -2.59 -4.72 15.20
CA VAL A 157 -1.84 -4.44 13.97
C VAL A 157 -1.17 -3.06 14.01
N ILE A 158 -1.92 -2.06 14.48
CA ILE A 158 -1.42 -0.69 14.63
C ILE A 158 -0.29 -0.64 15.66
N ASP A 159 -0.48 -1.27 16.82
CA ASP A 159 0.53 -1.30 17.90
C ASP A 159 1.82 -1.98 17.42
N GLU A 160 1.71 -3.11 16.71
CA GLU A 160 2.86 -3.81 16.14
C GLU A 160 3.63 -2.94 15.14
N ILE A 161 2.94 -2.27 14.23
CA ILE A 161 3.58 -1.38 13.26
C ILE A 161 4.25 -0.19 13.95
N GLN A 162 3.58 0.43 14.91
CA GLN A 162 4.14 1.57 15.66
C GLN A 162 5.41 1.19 16.41
N GLU A 163 5.44 0.00 17.02
CA GLU A 163 6.63 -0.49 17.73
C GLU A 163 7.81 -0.66 16.76
N LYS A 164 7.57 -1.26 15.58
CA LYS A 164 8.61 -1.38 14.55
C LYS A 164 9.10 -0.02 14.05
N ILE A 165 8.20 0.94 13.85
CA ILE A 165 8.56 2.30 13.43
C ILE A 165 9.44 2.98 14.49
N LYS A 166 9.14 2.82 15.78
CA LYS A 166 9.98 3.35 16.86
C LYS A 166 11.39 2.73 16.84
N GLN A 167 11.50 1.42 16.66
CA GLN A 167 12.78 0.70 16.58
C GLN A 167 13.65 1.17 15.41
N LEU A 168 13.05 1.54 14.29
CA LEU A 168 13.76 2.01 13.10
C LEU A 168 14.31 3.44 13.22
N HIS A 169 14.05 4.16 14.32
CA HIS A 169 14.43 5.56 14.51
C HIS A 169 14.06 6.47 13.31
N ILE A 170 12.98 6.13 12.60
CA ILE A 170 12.49 6.89 11.44
C ILE A 170 12.01 8.28 11.86
N LEU A 171 11.49 8.37 13.09
CA LEU A 171 11.01 9.61 13.68
C LEU A 171 12.23 10.39 14.19
N GLN A 172 12.47 11.58 13.68
CA GLN A 172 13.48 12.46 14.25
C GLN A 172 13.12 12.75 15.71
N LYS A 173 14.11 12.59 16.60
CA LYS A 173 13.95 13.09 17.98
C LYS A 173 13.88 14.61 17.91
N VAL A 174 12.77 15.16 18.37
CA VAL A 174 12.63 16.61 18.59
C VAL A 174 13.36 16.98 19.85
#